data_b445dc4aee2a088b97031a82bc29e05e
#
_entry.id   b445dc4aee2a088b97031a82bc29e05e
#
_cell.length_a   1.000
_cell.length_b   1.000
_cell.length_c   1.000
_cell.angle_alpha   90.00
_cell.angle_beta   90.00
_cell.angle_gamma   90.00
#
_symmetry.space_group_name_H-M   'P 1'
#
loop_
_entity.id
_entity.type
_entity.pdbx_description
1 polymer ?
#
loop_
_entity_poly.entity_id
_entity_poly.type
_entity_poly.pdbx_seq_one_letter_code
_entity_poly.pdbx_strand_id
1 'polypeptide(L)'
;MTDAYVALESGEVVEARARSPGRSRGELVFTTAYTGYEESLTDPSYEEQVLTFSYPLIGNYGVREERFESDRVHPRAVVARELTDDVAEWLKEEGVPAVDHLDTRDLVTGIRDGGAMKCGVAAGPDATPEAAREELAACKAMSDHTDIGSQVSVDARQTHNADGDGPTVALIDCGAKGSIVSSLVERGAVVEILPYDATAEDVEAVNADVLFISNGPGDPENFEAAASLVDAYVGELPLAGICLGQQVIANALGGETEKMTFGHRGVNQPVKDLRTGKVVMTTQNHGYTVADPGELDVTQVNVNDDTPEGLESDELNVITRQYHPEANPGPHDTLGFFDDVIALTESALAPNAD
;
A
#
# COMPACT_ATOMS: atom_id res chain seq x y z
N MET A 1 7.25 -33.55 -3.02
CA MET A 1 7.54 -33.90 -1.62
C MET A 1 6.98 -32.76 -0.80
N THR A 2 6.06 -33.02 0.14
CA THR A 2 5.48 -31.98 1.00
C THR A 2 6.53 -31.62 2.06
N ASP A 3 6.96 -30.40 2.09
CA ASP A 3 7.95 -29.86 3.05
C ASP A 3 7.58 -28.43 3.47
N ALA A 4 6.31 -28.06 3.28
CA ALA A 4 5.77 -26.80 3.78
C ALA A 4 4.28 -26.95 4.15
N TYR A 5 3.83 -26.11 5.09
CA TYR A 5 2.48 -26.07 5.61
C TYR A 5 2.01 -24.64 5.81
N VAL A 6 0.77 -24.36 5.43
CA VAL A 6 0.09 -23.09 5.68
C VAL A 6 -1.13 -23.38 6.56
N ALA A 7 -1.09 -22.90 7.80
CA ALA A 7 -2.20 -23.01 8.74
C ALA A 7 -3.09 -21.78 8.65
N LEU A 8 -4.39 -21.98 8.47
CA LEU A 8 -5.39 -20.94 8.30
C LEU A 8 -6.22 -20.76 9.58
N GLU A 9 -6.71 -19.55 9.81
CA GLU A 9 -7.60 -19.23 10.95
C GLU A 9 -8.88 -20.07 10.95
N SER A 10 -9.32 -20.56 9.79
CA SER A 10 -10.41 -21.53 9.67
C SER A 10 -10.16 -22.87 10.37
N GLY A 11 -8.90 -23.15 10.76
CA GLY A 11 -8.45 -24.42 11.33
C GLY A 11 -7.86 -25.40 10.31
N GLU A 12 -7.97 -25.10 9.03
CA GLU A 12 -7.36 -25.88 7.97
C GLU A 12 -5.84 -25.74 7.96
N VAL A 13 -5.13 -26.80 7.54
CA VAL A 13 -3.70 -26.77 7.24
C VAL A 13 -3.50 -27.29 5.84
N VAL A 14 -3.01 -26.42 4.97
CA VAL A 14 -2.74 -26.73 3.57
C VAL A 14 -1.30 -27.21 3.41
N GLU A 15 -1.12 -28.34 2.74
CA GLU A 15 0.20 -28.85 2.37
C GLU A 15 0.75 -28.14 1.14
N ALA A 16 2.04 -27.84 1.14
CA ALA A 16 2.72 -27.13 0.07
C ALA A 16 4.16 -27.65 -0.14
N ARG A 17 4.84 -27.10 -1.13
CA ARG A 17 6.27 -27.30 -1.34
C ARG A 17 7.03 -26.04 -0.91
N ALA A 18 8.09 -26.18 -0.12
CA ALA A 18 8.98 -25.09 0.23
C ALA A 18 9.81 -24.65 -0.98
N ARG A 19 9.87 -23.33 -1.20
CA ARG A 19 10.73 -22.69 -2.21
C ARG A 19 11.77 -21.79 -1.55
N SER A 20 11.40 -21.11 -0.48
CA SER A 20 12.31 -20.45 0.45
C SER A 20 11.98 -20.94 1.88
N PRO A 21 12.96 -21.45 2.63
CA PRO A 21 12.72 -22.01 3.95
C PRO A 21 12.50 -20.90 4.99
N GLY A 22 11.74 -21.21 6.03
CA GLY A 22 11.54 -20.35 7.18
C GLY A 22 10.19 -20.55 7.83
N ARG A 23 9.93 -19.79 8.90
CA ARG A 23 8.64 -19.69 9.56
C ARG A 23 8.18 -18.24 9.57
N SER A 24 6.90 -18.02 9.32
CA SER A 24 6.33 -16.70 9.32
C SER A 24 4.81 -16.72 9.58
N ARG A 25 4.24 -15.54 9.77
CA ARG A 25 2.83 -15.34 10.00
C ARG A 25 2.41 -13.97 9.50
N GLY A 26 1.13 -13.80 9.24
CA GLY A 26 0.57 -12.52 8.81
C GLY A 26 -0.88 -12.65 8.40
N GLU A 27 -1.48 -11.54 8.01
CA GLU A 27 -2.79 -11.54 7.38
C GLU A 27 -2.66 -12.11 5.96
N LEU A 28 -3.40 -13.20 5.69
CA LEU A 28 -3.41 -13.84 4.37
C LEU A 28 -4.26 -12.99 3.42
N VAL A 29 -3.60 -12.47 2.40
CA VAL A 29 -4.20 -11.64 1.35
C VAL A 29 -3.85 -12.20 -0.02
N PHE A 30 -4.55 -11.73 -1.06
CA PHE A 30 -4.23 -12.14 -2.43
C PHE A 30 -4.16 -10.93 -3.36
N THR A 31 -3.39 -11.08 -4.44
CA THR A 31 -3.42 -10.15 -5.57
C THR A 31 -3.87 -10.84 -6.84
N THR A 32 -4.62 -10.11 -7.68
CA THR A 32 -5.02 -10.56 -9.02
C THR A 32 -4.09 -10.04 -10.11
N ALA A 33 -3.03 -9.33 -9.75
CA ALA A 33 -2.01 -8.87 -10.68
C ALA A 33 -1.34 -10.06 -11.39
N TYR A 34 -1.28 -10.00 -12.71
CA TYR A 34 -0.67 -11.04 -13.56
C TYR A 34 0.73 -10.65 -14.03
N THR A 35 1.19 -9.46 -13.69
CA THR A 35 2.50 -8.89 -13.95
C THR A 35 2.89 -7.99 -12.79
N GLY A 36 4.15 -7.60 -12.68
CA GLY A 36 4.61 -6.70 -11.62
C GLY A 36 4.75 -7.39 -10.26
N TYR A 37 5.26 -8.60 -10.24
CA TYR A 37 5.50 -9.30 -8.98
C TYR A 37 6.68 -8.69 -8.21
N GLU A 38 7.67 -8.11 -8.90
CA GLU A 38 8.78 -7.39 -8.27
C GLU A 38 8.24 -6.17 -7.51
N GLU A 39 7.43 -5.35 -8.19
CA GLU A 39 6.76 -4.18 -7.63
C GLU A 39 5.84 -4.58 -6.45
N SER A 40 5.06 -5.66 -6.60
CA SER A 40 4.18 -6.13 -5.52
C SER A 40 4.96 -6.68 -4.32
N LEU A 41 6.09 -7.35 -4.53
CA LEU A 41 6.89 -7.92 -3.44
C LEU A 41 7.69 -6.86 -2.68
N THR A 42 7.99 -5.73 -3.33
CA THR A 42 8.71 -4.62 -2.72
C THR A 42 7.80 -3.44 -2.33
N ASP A 43 6.47 -3.59 -2.44
CA ASP A 43 5.49 -2.61 -1.97
C ASP A 43 5.38 -2.67 -0.44
N PRO A 44 5.74 -1.60 0.30
CA PRO A 44 5.66 -1.56 1.76
C PRO A 44 4.25 -1.82 2.32
N SER A 45 3.21 -1.58 1.54
CA SER A 45 1.82 -1.83 1.94
C SER A 45 1.51 -3.30 2.24
N TYR A 46 2.39 -4.24 1.86
CA TYR A 46 2.28 -5.65 2.22
C TYR A 46 2.99 -6.03 3.54
N GLU A 47 3.52 -5.09 4.29
CA GLU A 47 4.12 -5.39 5.60
C GLU A 47 3.11 -6.08 6.53
N GLU A 48 3.54 -7.08 7.29
CA GLU A 48 2.74 -7.94 8.17
C GLU A 48 1.67 -8.80 7.44
N GLN A 49 1.77 -8.95 6.11
CA GLN A 49 0.86 -9.77 5.31
C GLN A 49 1.57 -10.98 4.69
N VAL A 50 0.81 -12.05 4.45
CA VAL A 50 1.22 -13.20 3.63
C VAL A 50 0.53 -13.07 2.28
N LEU A 51 1.33 -12.83 1.23
CA LEU A 51 0.82 -12.52 -0.09
C LEU A 51 0.61 -13.79 -0.94
N THR A 52 -0.63 -14.01 -1.35
CA THR A 52 -0.99 -15.05 -2.32
C THR A 52 -1.15 -14.48 -3.71
N PHE A 53 -0.40 -14.99 -4.68
CA PHE A 53 -0.60 -14.67 -6.09
C PHE A 53 -1.69 -15.58 -6.69
N SER A 54 -2.73 -14.95 -7.25
CA SER A 54 -3.77 -15.68 -7.99
C SER A 54 -3.30 -16.14 -9.38
N TYR A 55 -2.32 -15.44 -9.97
CA TYR A 55 -1.70 -15.83 -11.23
C TYR A 55 -0.82 -17.08 -11.02
N PRO A 56 -0.93 -18.10 -11.91
CA PRO A 56 -0.38 -19.43 -11.62
C PRO A 56 1.13 -19.51 -11.62
N LEU A 57 1.84 -18.67 -12.39
CA LEU A 57 3.30 -18.71 -12.53
C LEU A 57 3.91 -17.34 -12.22
N ILE A 58 4.71 -17.27 -11.17
CA ILE A 58 5.42 -16.07 -10.75
C ILE A 58 6.91 -16.23 -11.05
N GLY A 59 7.52 -15.20 -11.67
CA GLY A 59 8.93 -15.16 -12.02
C GLY A 59 9.24 -15.40 -13.51
N ASN A 60 8.23 -15.43 -14.37
CA ASN A 60 8.36 -15.78 -15.80
C ASN A 60 9.18 -14.80 -16.65
N TYR A 61 9.58 -13.64 -16.11
CA TYR A 61 10.44 -12.67 -16.79
C TYR A 61 11.66 -12.21 -15.95
N GLY A 62 12.01 -13.00 -14.91
CA GLY A 62 13.17 -12.78 -14.05
C GLY A 62 12.91 -11.74 -12.95
N VAL A 63 13.97 -11.36 -12.22
CA VAL A 63 13.92 -10.34 -11.16
C VAL A 63 14.79 -9.17 -11.62
N ARG A 64 14.25 -7.94 -11.55
CA ARG A 64 14.88 -6.71 -11.98
C ARG A 64 14.75 -5.64 -10.92
N GLU A 65 15.87 -5.25 -10.33
CA GLU A 65 15.92 -4.27 -9.23
C GLU A 65 15.37 -2.89 -9.62
N GLU A 66 15.48 -2.50 -10.91
CA GLU A 66 14.93 -1.23 -11.39
C GLU A 66 13.40 -1.12 -11.31
N ARG A 67 12.74 -2.22 -10.95
CA ARG A 67 11.28 -2.28 -10.72
C ARG A 67 10.89 -2.31 -9.25
N PHE A 68 11.86 -2.29 -8.35
CA PHE A 68 11.58 -2.32 -6.93
C PHE A 68 10.97 -1.00 -6.48
N GLU A 69 9.96 -1.09 -5.63
CA GLU A 69 9.27 0.05 -5.04
C GLU A 69 9.90 0.48 -3.71
N SER A 70 10.75 -0.37 -3.13
CA SER A 70 11.54 -0.12 -1.93
C SER A 70 12.80 -1.00 -1.93
N ASP A 71 13.57 -0.95 -0.87
CA ASP A 71 14.87 -1.61 -0.75
C ASP A 71 14.81 -3.09 -0.33
N ARG A 72 13.62 -3.64 -0.02
CA ARG A 72 13.44 -5.02 0.44
C ARG A 72 12.09 -5.62 0.05
N VAL A 73 11.97 -6.94 0.26
CA VAL A 73 10.68 -7.65 0.18
C VAL A 73 9.91 -7.45 1.49
N HIS A 74 8.64 -7.01 1.39
CA HIS A 74 7.79 -6.70 2.54
C HIS A 74 6.85 -7.81 3.01
N PRO A 75 6.21 -8.59 2.10
CA PRO A 75 5.36 -9.69 2.56
C PRO A 75 6.10 -10.63 3.50
N ARG A 76 5.47 -10.98 4.61
CA ARG A 76 6.02 -11.92 5.61
C ARG A 76 6.22 -13.33 5.08
N ALA A 77 5.46 -13.72 4.07
CA ALA A 77 5.66 -14.94 3.28
C ALA A 77 4.96 -14.80 1.93
N VAL A 78 5.37 -15.62 0.97
CA VAL A 78 4.82 -15.65 -0.39
C VAL A 78 4.20 -17.00 -0.69
N VAL A 79 2.98 -16.97 -1.22
CA VAL A 79 2.22 -18.15 -1.65
C VAL A 79 1.90 -18.03 -3.14
N ALA A 80 2.26 -19.05 -3.92
CA ALA A 80 1.94 -19.10 -5.34
C ALA A 80 1.62 -20.54 -5.78
N ARG A 81 0.99 -20.69 -6.93
CA ARG A 81 0.82 -22.02 -7.51
C ARG A 81 2.16 -22.58 -8.00
N GLU A 82 2.98 -21.73 -8.60
CA GLU A 82 4.34 -22.07 -9.05
C GLU A 82 5.23 -20.82 -9.02
N LEU A 83 6.42 -20.96 -8.41
CA LEU A 83 7.49 -19.96 -8.41
C LEU A 83 8.65 -20.44 -9.29
N THR A 84 9.22 -19.53 -10.08
CA THR A 84 10.49 -19.84 -10.78
C THR A 84 11.64 -19.91 -9.78
N ASP A 85 12.76 -20.53 -10.22
CA ASP A 85 13.94 -20.67 -9.36
C ASP A 85 14.57 -19.30 -9.04
N ASP A 86 14.54 -18.36 -9.97
CA ASP A 86 15.09 -17.01 -9.79
C ASP A 86 14.35 -16.25 -8.67
N VAL A 87 13.01 -16.25 -8.68
CA VAL A 87 12.22 -15.62 -7.63
C VAL A 87 12.36 -16.35 -6.29
N ALA A 88 12.42 -17.69 -6.32
CA ALA A 88 12.61 -18.47 -5.10
C ALA A 88 13.97 -18.19 -4.45
N GLU A 89 15.04 -18.03 -5.23
CA GLU A 89 16.37 -17.70 -4.71
C GLU A 89 16.41 -16.25 -4.18
N TRP A 90 15.83 -15.29 -4.90
CA TRP A 90 15.67 -13.92 -4.39
C TRP A 90 14.95 -13.87 -3.05
N LEU A 91 13.77 -14.51 -2.93
CA LEU A 91 13.03 -14.56 -1.68
C LEU A 91 13.83 -15.21 -0.53
N LYS A 92 14.66 -16.19 -0.87
CA LYS A 92 15.55 -16.85 0.09
C LYS A 92 16.71 -15.93 0.53
N GLU A 93 17.28 -15.16 -0.39
CA GLU A 93 18.30 -14.14 -0.08
C GLU A 93 17.73 -13.05 0.84
N GLU A 94 16.48 -12.65 0.63
CA GLU A 94 15.72 -11.72 1.47
C GLU A 94 15.25 -12.34 2.81
N GLY A 95 15.41 -13.65 2.99
CA GLY A 95 14.97 -14.37 4.19
C GLY A 95 13.44 -14.49 4.31
N VAL A 96 12.70 -14.34 3.22
CA VAL A 96 11.24 -14.43 3.18
C VAL A 96 10.82 -15.85 2.84
N PRO A 97 10.05 -16.55 3.70
CA PRO A 97 9.53 -17.87 3.41
C PRO A 97 8.62 -17.86 2.18
N ALA A 98 8.78 -18.84 1.30
CA ALA A 98 7.94 -18.96 0.11
C ALA A 98 7.50 -20.41 -0.12
N VAL A 99 6.25 -20.58 -0.51
CA VAL A 99 5.65 -21.88 -0.75
C VAL A 99 4.91 -21.91 -2.08
N ASP A 100 4.96 -23.08 -2.74
CA ASP A 100 4.20 -23.31 -3.96
C ASP A 100 3.58 -24.72 -4.02
N HIS A 101 2.99 -25.08 -5.16
CA HIS A 101 2.34 -26.37 -5.39
C HIS A 101 1.11 -26.64 -4.51
N LEU A 102 0.38 -25.60 -4.15
CA LEU A 102 -0.93 -25.67 -3.49
C LEU A 102 -2.01 -25.05 -4.39
N ASP A 103 -3.27 -25.26 -4.04
CA ASP A 103 -4.42 -24.70 -4.77
C ASP A 103 -4.66 -23.24 -4.36
N THR A 104 -3.95 -22.32 -5.01
CA THR A 104 -4.13 -20.87 -4.75
C THR A 104 -5.52 -20.37 -5.13
N ARG A 105 -6.24 -21.05 -6.04
CA ARG A 105 -7.60 -20.67 -6.39
C ARG A 105 -8.56 -20.94 -5.22
N ASP A 106 -8.38 -22.05 -4.53
CA ASP A 106 -9.16 -22.40 -3.36
C ASP A 106 -8.92 -21.41 -2.22
N LEU A 107 -7.64 -21.07 -1.95
CA LEU A 107 -7.28 -20.04 -0.99
C LEU A 107 -7.90 -18.67 -1.33
N VAL A 108 -7.76 -18.21 -2.57
CA VAL A 108 -8.32 -16.93 -3.03
C VAL A 108 -9.85 -16.91 -2.90
N THR A 109 -10.52 -18.02 -3.22
CA THR A 109 -11.97 -18.15 -3.05
C THR A 109 -12.35 -18.11 -1.57
N GLY A 110 -11.59 -18.79 -0.72
CA GLY A 110 -11.77 -18.77 0.73
C GLY A 110 -11.65 -17.36 1.33
N ILE A 111 -10.63 -16.61 0.90
CA ILE A 111 -10.43 -15.21 1.33
C ILE A 111 -11.58 -14.31 0.81
N ARG A 112 -12.00 -14.48 -0.43
CA ARG A 112 -13.11 -13.70 -1.00
C ARG A 112 -14.42 -13.92 -0.25
N ASP A 113 -14.71 -15.17 0.09
CA ASP A 113 -16.00 -15.56 0.69
C ASP A 113 -16.01 -15.41 2.22
N GLY A 114 -14.86 -15.61 2.89
CA GLY A 114 -14.70 -15.57 4.35
C GLY A 114 -14.00 -14.32 4.90
N GLY A 115 -13.36 -13.55 4.05
CA GLY A 115 -12.54 -12.37 4.42
C GLY A 115 -11.05 -12.69 4.52
N ALA A 116 -10.24 -11.62 4.56
CA ALA A 116 -8.84 -11.72 4.92
C ALA A 116 -8.71 -12.30 6.33
N MET A 117 -7.80 -13.26 6.50
CA MET A 117 -7.70 -14.05 7.72
C MET A 117 -6.23 -14.22 8.15
N LYS A 118 -6.01 -14.52 9.42
CA LYS A 118 -4.67 -14.84 9.91
C LYS A 118 -4.19 -16.17 9.36
N CYS A 119 -2.89 -16.25 9.08
CA CYS A 119 -2.25 -17.50 8.72
C CYS A 119 -0.85 -17.62 9.33
N GLY A 120 -0.39 -18.87 9.43
CA GLY A 120 0.98 -19.21 9.80
C GLY A 120 1.59 -20.11 8.75
N VAL A 121 2.85 -19.84 8.41
CA VAL A 121 3.61 -20.56 7.38
C VAL A 121 4.82 -21.23 8.02
N ALA A 122 5.03 -22.50 7.69
CA ALA A 122 6.27 -23.22 7.99
C ALA A 122 6.77 -23.90 6.72
N ALA A 123 7.99 -23.61 6.31
CA ALA A 123 8.60 -24.12 5.09
C ALA A 123 10.01 -24.65 5.32
N GLY A 124 10.38 -25.75 4.67
CA GLY A 124 11.71 -26.35 4.69
C GLY A 124 11.85 -27.56 5.61
N PRO A 125 13.11 -27.98 5.93
CA PRO A 125 13.40 -29.28 6.55
C PRO A 125 12.70 -29.54 7.90
N ASP A 126 12.47 -28.46 8.67
CA ASP A 126 11.85 -28.54 10.02
C ASP A 126 10.36 -28.16 10.01
N ALA A 127 9.76 -28.04 8.82
CA ALA A 127 8.36 -27.68 8.68
C ALA A 127 7.45 -28.84 9.13
N THR A 128 6.47 -28.51 9.97
CA THR A 128 5.41 -29.43 10.40
C THR A 128 4.09 -28.68 10.47
N PRO A 129 2.95 -29.39 10.40
CA PRO A 129 1.63 -28.76 10.61
C PRO A 129 1.53 -28.02 11.96
N GLU A 130 2.19 -28.56 13.00
CA GLU A 130 2.21 -27.96 14.33
C GLU A 130 2.99 -26.65 14.33
N ALA A 131 4.14 -26.61 13.63
CA ALA A 131 4.94 -25.40 13.49
C ALA A 131 4.14 -24.26 12.78
N ALA A 132 3.37 -24.58 11.74
CA ALA A 132 2.52 -23.59 11.09
C ALA A 132 1.38 -23.12 12.01
N ARG A 133 0.79 -24.01 12.84
CA ARG A 133 -0.21 -23.61 13.84
C ARG A 133 0.36 -22.76 14.97
N GLU A 134 1.62 -23.00 15.37
CA GLU A 134 2.32 -22.14 16.34
C GLU A 134 2.47 -20.71 15.80
N GLU A 135 2.86 -20.57 14.54
CA GLU A 135 2.94 -19.26 13.88
C GLU A 135 1.57 -18.59 13.80
N LEU A 136 0.53 -19.31 13.36
CA LEU A 136 -0.84 -18.80 13.33
C LEU A 136 -1.30 -18.31 14.72
N ALA A 137 -1.04 -19.08 15.77
CA ALA A 137 -1.45 -18.72 17.14
C ALA A 137 -0.76 -17.46 17.65
N ALA A 138 0.41 -17.12 17.12
CA ALA A 138 1.17 -15.93 17.46
C ALA A 138 0.88 -14.74 16.52
N CYS A 139 0.02 -14.92 15.49
CA CYS A 139 -0.31 -13.87 14.55
C CYS A 139 -1.25 -12.83 15.19
N LYS A 140 -0.87 -11.56 15.10
CA LYS A 140 -1.70 -10.43 15.55
C LYS A 140 -2.75 -10.08 14.50
N ALA A 141 -3.79 -9.33 14.88
CA ALA A 141 -4.64 -8.65 13.91
C ALA A 141 -3.91 -7.43 13.33
N MET A 142 -4.31 -6.97 12.14
CA MET A 142 -3.65 -5.84 11.48
C MET A 142 -3.72 -4.56 12.31
N SER A 143 -4.84 -4.31 12.99
CA SER A 143 -5.02 -3.18 13.92
C SER A 143 -4.12 -3.24 15.17
N ASP A 144 -3.61 -4.43 15.53
CA ASP A 144 -2.73 -4.60 16.71
C ASP A 144 -1.25 -4.27 16.41
N HIS A 145 -0.90 -3.96 15.15
CA HIS A 145 0.45 -3.56 14.73
C HIS A 145 0.61 -2.03 14.80
N THR A 146 0.54 -1.48 16.02
CA THR A 146 0.59 -0.02 16.26
C THR A 146 1.93 0.62 15.95
N ASP A 147 2.97 -0.17 15.73
CA ASP A 147 4.34 0.24 15.38
C ASP A 147 4.68 0.01 13.89
N ILE A 148 3.67 -0.31 13.05
CA ILE A 148 3.89 -0.72 11.66
C ILE A 148 4.55 0.38 10.83
N GLY A 149 4.25 1.65 11.07
CA GLY A 149 4.88 2.79 10.41
C GLY A 149 6.39 2.78 10.57
N SER A 150 6.91 2.45 11.77
CA SER A 150 8.36 2.38 12.03
C SER A 150 9.08 1.25 11.29
N GLN A 151 8.33 0.27 10.76
CA GLN A 151 8.91 -0.86 10.01
C GLN A 151 9.13 -0.55 8.53
N VAL A 152 8.47 0.50 8.01
CA VAL A 152 8.43 0.80 6.57
C VAL A 152 8.89 2.22 6.23
N SER A 153 8.95 3.11 7.21
CA SER A 153 9.34 4.50 7.03
C SER A 153 10.85 4.68 7.04
N VAL A 154 11.31 5.78 6.44
CA VAL A 154 12.71 6.21 6.57
C VAL A 154 13.04 6.57 8.01
N ASP A 155 14.30 6.32 8.43
CA ASP A 155 14.78 6.68 9.77
C ASP A 155 15.06 8.18 9.94
N ALA A 156 15.27 8.89 8.84
CA ALA A 156 15.61 10.32 8.82
C ALA A 156 15.21 10.96 7.49
N ARG A 157 15.04 12.29 7.52
CA ARG A 157 14.74 13.10 6.33
C ARG A 157 15.65 12.75 5.16
N GLN A 158 15.05 12.63 3.97
CA GLN A 158 15.72 12.46 2.69
C GLN A 158 15.22 13.52 1.71
N THR A 159 16.12 14.04 0.85
CA THR A 159 15.78 15.03 -0.17
C THR A 159 16.01 14.45 -1.56
N HIS A 160 15.00 14.51 -2.41
CA HIS A 160 15.08 14.13 -3.82
C HIS A 160 14.89 15.37 -4.69
N ASN A 161 15.67 15.45 -5.81
CA ASN A 161 15.66 16.57 -6.73
C ASN A 161 15.95 17.94 -6.06
N ALA A 162 16.94 18.00 -5.18
CA ALA A 162 17.27 19.21 -4.38
C ALA A 162 17.52 20.49 -5.21
N ASP A 163 17.90 20.35 -6.47
CA ASP A 163 18.12 21.45 -7.42
C ASP A 163 16.88 21.73 -8.32
N GLY A 164 15.73 21.10 -8.01
CA GLY A 164 14.48 21.31 -8.72
C GLY A 164 13.98 22.75 -8.58
N ASP A 165 13.25 23.22 -9.57
CA ASP A 165 12.65 24.57 -9.62
C ASP A 165 11.12 24.55 -9.41
N GLY A 166 10.55 23.37 -9.16
CA GLY A 166 9.14 23.17 -8.83
C GLY A 166 8.84 23.31 -7.34
N PRO A 167 7.61 23.01 -6.91
CA PRO A 167 7.21 23.13 -5.52
C PRO A 167 7.92 22.11 -4.62
N THR A 168 8.04 22.43 -3.35
CA THR A 168 8.54 21.54 -2.30
C THR A 168 7.40 20.70 -1.73
N VAL A 169 7.49 19.41 -1.87
CA VAL A 169 6.55 18.42 -1.32
C VAL A 169 7.10 17.84 -0.03
N ALA A 170 6.48 18.11 1.11
CA ALA A 170 6.74 17.37 2.34
C ALA A 170 5.97 16.05 2.29
N LEU A 171 6.65 14.96 1.97
CA LEU A 171 6.06 13.62 1.89
C LEU A 171 6.28 12.91 3.23
N ILE A 172 5.19 12.64 3.95
CA ILE A 172 5.21 11.83 5.16
C ILE A 172 5.24 10.36 4.76
N ASP A 173 6.33 9.71 5.12
CA ASP A 173 6.61 8.33 4.70
C ASP A 173 5.94 7.32 5.63
N CYS A 174 4.73 6.92 5.27
CA CYS A 174 4.00 5.84 5.93
C CYS A 174 4.28 4.46 5.28
N GLY A 175 5.25 4.37 4.39
CA GLY A 175 5.58 3.23 3.55
C GLY A 175 5.46 3.58 2.06
N ALA A 176 6.09 4.68 1.66
CA ALA A 176 5.99 5.22 0.31
C ALA A 176 6.62 4.31 -0.74
N LYS A 177 5.92 4.11 -1.85
CA LYS A 177 6.49 3.48 -3.04
C LYS A 177 7.43 4.47 -3.75
N GLY A 178 8.58 3.95 -4.23
CA GLY A 178 9.56 4.75 -4.97
C GLY A 178 9.01 5.44 -6.21
N SER A 179 8.01 4.84 -6.85
CA SER A 179 7.32 5.41 -8.00
C SER A 179 6.47 6.64 -7.68
N ILE A 180 5.97 6.80 -6.45
CA ILE A 180 5.31 8.05 -6.00
C ILE A 180 6.33 9.19 -5.99
N VAL A 181 7.48 8.96 -5.36
CA VAL A 181 8.58 9.94 -5.31
C VAL A 181 9.05 10.31 -6.72
N SER A 182 9.29 9.29 -7.56
CA SER A 182 9.70 9.49 -8.95
C SER A 182 8.68 10.29 -9.75
N SER A 183 7.38 10.02 -9.58
CA SER A 183 6.30 10.73 -10.28
C SER A 183 6.22 12.22 -9.94
N LEU A 184 6.52 12.59 -8.68
CA LEU A 184 6.61 13.98 -8.24
C LEU A 184 7.87 14.65 -8.78
N VAL A 185 9.03 13.97 -8.69
CA VAL A 185 10.32 14.45 -9.21
C VAL A 185 10.28 14.69 -10.72
N GLU A 186 9.66 13.81 -11.50
CA GLU A 186 9.48 13.96 -12.95
C GLU A 186 8.69 15.21 -13.35
N ARG A 187 7.88 15.76 -12.42
CA ARG A 187 7.14 17.02 -12.55
C ARG A 187 7.91 18.24 -12.01
N GLY A 188 9.16 18.07 -11.66
CA GLY A 188 10.05 19.13 -11.19
C GLY A 188 9.99 19.40 -9.69
N ALA A 189 9.15 18.71 -8.93
CA ALA A 189 9.05 18.91 -7.49
C ALA A 189 10.36 18.58 -6.76
N VAL A 190 10.66 19.34 -5.72
CA VAL A 190 11.61 18.94 -4.68
C VAL A 190 10.85 18.10 -3.67
N VAL A 191 11.23 16.83 -3.48
CA VAL A 191 10.53 15.93 -2.54
C VAL A 191 11.38 15.77 -1.28
N GLU A 192 10.83 16.23 -0.17
CA GLU A 192 11.38 16.07 1.17
C GLU A 192 10.64 14.94 1.86
N ILE A 193 11.25 13.76 1.91
CA ILE A 193 10.69 12.61 2.60
C ILE A 193 10.97 12.76 4.09
N LEU A 194 9.92 12.78 4.89
CA LEU A 194 9.96 12.87 6.34
C LEU A 194 9.47 11.56 6.97
N PRO A 195 10.00 11.13 8.12
CA PRO A 195 9.52 9.94 8.82
C PRO A 195 8.01 9.99 9.12
N TYR A 196 7.39 8.81 9.28
CA TYR A 196 5.94 8.67 9.56
C TYR A 196 5.51 9.38 10.85
N ASP A 197 6.43 9.59 11.80
CA ASP A 197 6.23 10.25 13.09
C ASP A 197 6.76 11.71 13.10
N ALA A 198 6.96 12.31 11.92
CA ALA A 198 7.39 13.69 11.77
C ALA A 198 6.43 14.66 12.49
N THR A 199 6.99 15.76 12.95
CA THR A 199 6.29 16.83 13.65
C THR A 199 6.02 18.04 12.75
N ALA A 200 5.18 18.97 13.19
CA ALA A 200 4.97 20.23 12.48
C ALA A 200 6.28 21.03 12.31
N GLU A 201 7.21 20.95 13.29
CA GLU A 201 8.52 21.62 13.20
C GLU A 201 9.37 21.01 12.04
N ASP A 202 9.25 19.70 11.79
CA ASP A 202 9.95 19.04 10.69
C ASP A 202 9.38 19.49 9.32
N VAL A 203 8.05 19.65 9.22
CA VAL A 203 7.40 20.16 8.00
C VAL A 203 7.74 21.65 7.78
N GLU A 204 7.73 22.48 8.83
CA GLU A 204 8.16 23.89 8.74
C GLU A 204 9.61 24.02 8.28
N ALA A 205 10.51 23.15 8.78
CA ALA A 205 11.93 23.16 8.46
C ALA A 205 12.26 22.92 6.98
N VAL A 206 11.33 22.35 6.21
CA VAL A 206 11.50 22.10 4.77
C VAL A 206 10.84 23.19 3.90
N ASN A 207 10.08 24.11 4.49
CA ASN A 207 9.32 25.16 3.78
C ASN A 207 8.44 24.54 2.67
N ALA A 208 7.62 23.58 3.04
CA ALA A 208 6.77 22.84 2.11
C ALA A 208 5.70 23.74 1.46
N ASP A 209 5.44 23.49 0.19
CA ASP A 209 4.33 24.08 -0.57
C ASP A 209 3.09 23.15 -0.57
N VAL A 210 3.27 21.86 -0.26
CA VAL A 210 2.22 20.87 -0.11
C VAL A 210 2.62 19.80 0.90
N LEU A 211 1.67 19.36 1.73
CA LEU A 211 1.83 18.21 2.61
C LEU A 211 1.22 16.98 1.93
N PHE A 212 2.02 15.93 1.77
CA PHE A 212 1.64 14.69 1.08
C PHE A 212 1.74 13.50 2.04
N ILE A 213 0.61 12.82 2.31
CA ILE A 213 0.61 11.59 3.10
C ILE A 213 0.68 10.39 2.13
N SER A 214 1.72 9.59 2.27
CA SER A 214 1.98 8.48 1.36
C SER A 214 1.01 7.30 1.56
N ASN A 215 1.12 6.31 0.67
CA ASN A 215 0.59 4.97 0.93
C ASN A 215 1.32 4.28 2.09
N GLY A 216 0.79 3.15 2.54
CA GLY A 216 1.41 2.36 3.59
C GLY A 216 0.55 1.18 4.05
N PRO A 217 1.10 0.32 4.93
CA PRO A 217 0.41 -0.83 5.49
C PRO A 217 -0.44 -0.48 6.70
N GLY A 218 -1.30 -1.39 7.08
CA GLY A 218 -1.93 -1.40 8.39
C GLY A 218 -3.27 -0.68 8.48
N ASP A 219 -3.61 -0.37 9.71
CA ASP A 219 -4.82 0.37 10.07
C ASP A 219 -4.51 1.88 10.08
N PRO A 220 -5.27 2.73 9.37
CA PRO A 220 -5.03 4.17 9.35
C PRO A 220 -5.10 4.83 10.74
N GLU A 221 -5.83 4.23 11.69
CA GLU A 221 -5.88 4.73 13.08
C GLU A 221 -4.53 4.66 13.81
N ASN A 222 -3.59 3.85 13.34
CA ASN A 222 -2.25 3.73 13.92
C ASN A 222 -1.27 4.85 13.48
N PHE A 223 -1.71 5.79 12.63
CA PHE A 223 -0.88 6.89 12.11
C PHE A 223 -1.27 8.24 12.71
N GLU A 224 -1.37 8.30 14.06
CA GLU A 224 -1.78 9.51 14.81
C GLU A 224 -0.89 10.73 14.52
N ALA A 225 0.41 10.55 14.30
CA ALA A 225 1.31 11.65 13.97
C ALA A 225 0.97 12.30 12.62
N ALA A 226 0.74 11.47 11.59
CA ALA A 226 0.33 11.95 10.27
C ALA A 226 -1.06 12.65 10.33
N ALA A 227 -2.02 12.09 11.08
CA ALA A 227 -3.31 12.73 11.32
C ALA A 227 -3.17 14.10 12.01
N SER A 228 -2.28 14.20 13.01
CA SER A 228 -1.99 15.48 13.69
C SER A 228 -1.37 16.53 12.75
N LEU A 229 -0.59 16.12 11.76
CA LEU A 229 -0.07 17.02 10.73
C LEU A 229 -1.20 17.51 9.81
N VAL A 230 -2.15 16.65 9.44
CA VAL A 230 -3.34 17.05 8.67
C VAL A 230 -4.12 18.11 9.43
N ASP A 231 -4.41 17.89 10.72
CA ASP A 231 -5.10 18.87 11.59
C ASP A 231 -4.35 20.21 11.67
N ALA A 232 -3.03 20.16 11.72
CA ALA A 232 -2.19 21.37 11.84
C ALA A 232 -2.15 22.20 10.55
N TYR A 233 -2.24 21.56 9.37
CA TYR A 233 -2.01 22.22 8.09
C TYR A 233 -3.25 22.35 7.21
N VAL A 234 -4.40 21.77 7.58
CA VAL A 234 -5.64 21.95 6.82
C VAL A 234 -6.01 23.43 6.72
N GLY A 235 -6.24 23.93 5.51
CA GLY A 235 -6.51 25.33 5.22
C GLY A 235 -5.26 26.24 5.21
N GLU A 236 -4.08 25.74 5.59
CA GLU A 236 -2.79 26.46 5.53
C GLU A 236 -1.92 25.99 4.36
N LEU A 237 -1.80 24.69 4.17
CA LEU A 237 -1.12 24.07 3.03
C LEU A 237 -2.09 23.20 2.22
N PRO A 238 -1.89 23.07 0.91
CA PRO A 238 -2.54 22.01 0.14
C PRO A 238 -2.21 20.65 0.72
N LEU A 239 -3.22 19.77 0.77
CA LEU A 239 -3.07 18.41 1.27
C LEU A 239 -3.30 17.40 0.15
N ALA A 240 -2.40 16.43 0.01
CA ALA A 240 -2.56 15.33 -0.92
C ALA A 240 -2.33 13.97 -0.22
N GLY A 241 -2.97 12.91 -0.72
CA GLY A 241 -2.81 11.59 -0.13
C GLY A 241 -3.12 10.45 -1.08
N ILE A 242 -2.39 9.34 -0.92
CA ILE A 242 -2.59 8.11 -1.69
C ILE A 242 -2.84 6.94 -0.74
N CYS A 243 -3.85 6.13 -1.03
CA CYS A 243 -4.20 4.87 -0.37
C CYS A 243 -4.38 5.08 1.15
N LEU A 244 -3.44 4.67 1.99
CA LEU A 244 -3.43 4.97 3.42
C LEU A 244 -3.54 6.49 3.68
N GLY A 245 -2.87 7.32 2.89
CA GLY A 245 -2.92 8.78 3.02
C GLY A 245 -4.32 9.35 2.83
N GLN A 246 -5.14 8.82 1.90
CA GLN A 246 -6.56 9.21 1.81
C GLN A 246 -7.30 8.88 3.10
N GLN A 247 -7.07 7.71 3.67
CA GLN A 247 -7.75 7.23 4.87
C GLN A 247 -7.38 8.08 6.10
N VAL A 248 -6.09 8.37 6.28
CA VAL A 248 -5.60 9.24 7.37
C VAL A 248 -6.17 10.65 7.25
N ILE A 249 -6.17 11.24 6.04
CA ILE A 249 -6.74 12.58 5.81
C ILE A 249 -8.24 12.59 6.09
N ALA A 250 -8.99 11.57 5.62
CA ALA A 250 -10.42 11.48 5.89
C ALA A 250 -10.71 11.38 7.39
N ASN A 251 -10.01 10.52 8.13
CA ASN A 251 -10.17 10.37 9.58
C ASN A 251 -9.87 11.68 10.33
N ALA A 252 -8.79 12.39 9.98
CA ALA A 252 -8.43 13.68 10.59
C ALA A 252 -9.51 14.75 10.33
N LEU A 253 -10.16 14.73 9.17
CA LEU A 253 -11.23 15.67 8.80
C LEU A 253 -12.64 15.18 9.18
N GLY A 254 -12.73 14.39 10.26
CA GLY A 254 -13.99 13.96 10.87
C GLY A 254 -14.70 12.81 10.18
N GLY A 255 -14.02 12.13 9.26
CA GLY A 255 -14.51 10.92 8.61
C GLY A 255 -14.28 9.65 9.42
N GLU A 256 -14.68 8.52 8.86
CA GLU A 256 -14.51 7.19 9.46
C GLU A 256 -14.01 6.21 8.39
N THR A 257 -13.11 5.31 8.80
CA THR A 257 -12.62 4.20 7.96
C THR A 257 -13.12 2.87 8.48
N GLU A 258 -13.24 1.89 7.61
CA GLU A 258 -13.63 0.53 7.98
C GLU A 258 -12.75 -0.51 7.28
N LYS A 259 -12.56 -1.65 7.95
CA LYS A 259 -11.88 -2.79 7.36
C LYS A 259 -12.80 -3.51 6.38
N MET A 260 -12.34 -3.65 5.15
CA MET A 260 -13.06 -4.42 4.11
C MET A 260 -12.97 -5.92 4.36
N THR A 261 -13.93 -6.69 3.82
CA THR A 261 -13.94 -8.15 3.96
C THR A 261 -12.65 -8.78 3.40
N PHE A 262 -12.23 -8.41 2.18
CA PHE A 262 -11.01 -8.94 1.56
C PHE A 262 -10.14 -7.85 0.89
N GLY A 263 -10.61 -6.60 0.86
CA GLY A 263 -9.91 -5.47 0.25
C GLY A 263 -9.86 -5.51 -1.27
N HIS A 264 -9.31 -4.45 -1.85
CA HIS A 264 -9.04 -4.37 -3.29
C HIS A 264 -7.55 -4.56 -3.54
N ARG A 265 -7.18 -5.60 -4.30
CA ARG A 265 -5.79 -5.89 -4.66
C ARG A 265 -5.70 -6.40 -6.09
N GLY A 266 -5.09 -5.59 -6.95
CA GLY A 266 -4.91 -5.92 -8.36
C GLY A 266 -4.76 -4.70 -9.25
N VAL A 267 -4.53 -4.93 -10.54
CA VAL A 267 -4.21 -3.90 -11.54
C VAL A 267 -5.40 -3.58 -12.48
N ASN A 268 -6.59 -4.01 -12.15
CA ASN A 268 -7.76 -3.95 -13.02
C ASN A 268 -9.04 -3.56 -12.28
N GLN A 269 -8.93 -2.69 -11.28
CA GLN A 269 -10.06 -2.17 -10.54
C GLN A 269 -10.65 -0.96 -11.28
N PRO A 270 -11.93 -1.01 -11.70
CA PRO A 270 -12.56 0.08 -12.44
C PRO A 270 -13.03 1.17 -11.47
N VAL A 271 -12.59 2.40 -11.70
CA VAL A 271 -12.98 3.57 -10.90
C VAL A 271 -13.70 4.57 -11.80
N LYS A 272 -14.82 5.07 -11.32
CA LYS A 272 -15.67 6.06 -12.02
C LYS A 272 -15.49 7.43 -11.38
N ASP A 273 -15.13 8.41 -12.19
CA ASP A 273 -15.21 9.82 -11.83
C ASP A 273 -16.68 10.28 -11.89
N LEU A 274 -17.19 10.81 -10.79
CA LEU A 274 -18.60 11.18 -10.64
C LEU A 274 -18.96 12.49 -11.35
N ARG A 275 -17.97 13.37 -11.59
CA ARG A 275 -18.16 14.65 -12.29
C ARG A 275 -18.27 14.45 -13.80
N THR A 276 -17.43 13.59 -14.35
CA THR A 276 -17.33 13.38 -15.80
C THR A 276 -18.04 12.12 -16.29
N GLY A 277 -18.28 11.15 -15.40
CA GLY A 277 -18.80 9.82 -15.72
C GLY A 277 -17.76 8.90 -16.39
N LYS A 278 -16.51 9.34 -16.55
CA LYS A 278 -15.44 8.53 -17.13
C LYS A 278 -15.06 7.39 -16.18
N VAL A 279 -14.80 6.22 -16.75
CA VAL A 279 -14.28 5.06 -16.02
C VAL A 279 -12.85 4.81 -16.48
N VAL A 280 -11.94 4.63 -15.53
CA VAL A 280 -10.53 4.25 -15.74
C VAL A 280 -10.22 2.97 -14.99
N MET A 281 -9.20 2.24 -15.45
CA MET A 281 -8.66 1.09 -14.71
C MET A 281 -7.55 1.56 -13.79
N THR A 282 -7.57 1.06 -12.56
CA THR A 282 -6.63 1.45 -11.51
C THR A 282 -5.90 0.26 -10.92
N THR A 283 -4.77 0.55 -10.31
CA THR A 283 -4.04 -0.38 -9.43
C THR A 283 -4.43 -0.11 -8.00
N GLN A 284 -4.76 -1.17 -7.26
CA GLN A 284 -5.17 -1.05 -5.86
C GLN A 284 -4.49 -2.11 -4.99
N ASN A 285 -4.16 -1.72 -3.76
CA ASN A 285 -3.64 -2.59 -2.72
C ASN A 285 -4.03 -2.04 -1.35
N HIS A 286 -5.28 -2.25 -0.93
CA HIS A 286 -5.75 -1.78 0.37
C HIS A 286 -6.75 -2.76 0.99
N GLY A 287 -6.78 -2.82 2.32
CA GLY A 287 -7.70 -3.62 3.12
C GLY A 287 -8.70 -2.79 3.93
N TYR A 288 -8.55 -1.47 3.90
CA TYR A 288 -9.45 -0.50 4.53
C TYR A 288 -10.02 0.43 3.46
N THR A 289 -11.19 0.98 3.72
CA THR A 289 -11.85 2.00 2.90
C THR A 289 -12.43 3.09 3.78
N VAL A 290 -12.68 4.26 3.20
CA VAL A 290 -13.41 5.33 3.88
C VAL A 290 -14.90 5.01 3.85
N ALA A 291 -15.52 4.90 5.04
CA ALA A 291 -16.95 4.65 5.20
C ALA A 291 -17.75 5.96 5.29
N ASP A 292 -17.19 6.98 5.98
CA ASP A 292 -17.70 8.35 6.03
C ASP A 292 -16.58 9.30 5.59
N PRO A 293 -16.79 10.14 4.55
CA PRO A 293 -15.75 11.04 4.05
C PRO A 293 -15.51 12.28 4.94
N GLY A 294 -16.30 12.50 6.01
CA GLY A 294 -16.20 13.67 6.86
C GLY A 294 -16.47 14.98 6.12
N GLU A 295 -15.51 15.90 6.13
CA GLU A 295 -15.60 17.22 5.46
C GLU A 295 -15.24 17.17 3.97
N LEU A 296 -14.96 15.97 3.41
CA LEU A 296 -14.54 15.82 2.03
C LEU A 296 -15.68 15.36 1.12
N ASP A 297 -15.64 15.78 -0.14
CA ASP A 297 -16.55 15.32 -1.18
C ASP A 297 -16.03 14.04 -1.84
N VAL A 298 -16.90 13.04 -2.02
CA VAL A 298 -16.60 11.85 -2.83
C VAL A 298 -16.66 12.23 -4.30
N THR A 299 -15.51 12.21 -4.97
CA THR A 299 -15.39 12.56 -6.41
C THR A 299 -15.22 11.35 -7.31
N GLN A 300 -14.75 10.23 -6.76
CA GLN A 300 -14.57 8.97 -7.49
C GLN A 300 -15.03 7.78 -6.67
N VAL A 301 -15.57 6.75 -7.33
CA VAL A 301 -16.06 5.52 -6.71
C VAL A 301 -15.61 4.28 -7.49
N ASN A 302 -15.40 3.18 -6.78
CA ASN A 302 -15.22 1.87 -7.40
C ASN A 302 -16.51 1.42 -8.09
N VAL A 303 -16.42 0.92 -9.31
CA VAL A 303 -17.61 0.50 -10.08
C VAL A 303 -18.22 -0.80 -9.57
N ASN A 304 -17.44 -1.61 -8.83
CA ASN A 304 -17.88 -2.92 -8.37
C ASN A 304 -18.73 -2.89 -7.11
N ASP A 305 -18.44 -1.93 -6.19
CA ASP A 305 -19.04 -1.91 -4.84
C ASP A 305 -19.32 -0.50 -4.30
N ASP A 306 -19.14 0.53 -5.13
CA ASP A 306 -19.39 1.94 -4.84
C ASP A 306 -18.53 2.51 -3.68
N THR A 307 -17.45 1.84 -3.26
CA THR A 307 -16.53 2.38 -2.26
C THR A 307 -15.85 3.67 -2.74
N PRO A 308 -15.60 4.67 -1.86
CA PRO A 308 -14.93 5.92 -2.23
C PRO A 308 -13.48 5.69 -2.68
N GLU A 309 -13.16 6.19 -3.86
CA GLU A 309 -11.85 6.03 -4.51
C GLU A 309 -11.10 7.36 -4.72
N GLY A 310 -11.80 8.47 -4.58
CA GLY A 310 -11.22 9.81 -4.60
C GLY A 310 -12.04 10.73 -3.74
N LEU A 311 -11.35 11.45 -2.85
CA LEU A 311 -11.94 12.46 -1.97
C LEU A 311 -11.25 13.80 -2.24
N GLU A 312 -12.03 14.87 -2.30
CA GLU A 312 -11.52 16.21 -2.59
C GLU A 312 -12.30 17.26 -1.79
N SER A 313 -11.65 18.40 -1.55
CA SER A 313 -12.30 19.61 -1.05
C SER A 313 -11.59 20.84 -1.64
N ASP A 314 -12.29 21.60 -2.46
CA ASP A 314 -11.78 22.86 -3.01
C ASP A 314 -11.59 23.91 -1.88
N GLU A 315 -12.48 23.91 -0.89
CA GLU A 315 -12.43 24.86 0.24
C GLU A 315 -11.21 24.62 1.14
N LEU A 316 -10.89 23.35 1.41
CA LEU A 316 -9.76 22.94 2.24
C LEU A 316 -8.47 22.71 1.44
N ASN A 317 -8.55 22.81 0.13
CA ASN A 317 -7.44 22.53 -0.79
C ASN A 317 -6.86 21.10 -0.63
N VAL A 318 -7.75 20.10 -0.68
CA VAL A 318 -7.43 18.67 -0.45
C VAL A 318 -7.73 17.86 -1.69
N ILE A 319 -6.79 16.97 -2.09
CA ILE A 319 -6.98 15.97 -3.15
C ILE A 319 -6.41 14.62 -2.74
N THR A 320 -7.20 13.55 -2.81
CA THR A 320 -6.75 12.20 -2.42
C THR A 320 -7.24 11.12 -3.38
N ARG A 321 -6.50 10.00 -3.40
CA ARG A 321 -6.90 8.80 -4.16
C ARG A 321 -6.69 7.55 -3.29
N GLN A 322 -7.68 6.65 -3.28
CA GLN A 322 -7.59 5.36 -2.61
C GLN A 322 -6.73 4.38 -3.41
N TYR A 323 -6.85 4.41 -4.71
CA TYR A 323 -6.01 3.62 -5.62
C TYR A 323 -4.60 4.23 -5.75
N HIS A 324 -3.72 3.50 -6.42
CA HIS A 324 -2.35 3.91 -6.72
C HIS A 324 -2.26 4.57 -8.10
N PRO A 325 -2.25 5.92 -8.20
CA PRO A 325 -2.18 6.63 -9.48
C PRO A 325 -0.85 6.45 -10.20
N GLU A 326 0.22 6.16 -9.47
CA GLU A 326 1.54 5.82 -9.98
C GLU A 326 1.56 4.46 -10.68
N ALA A 327 0.54 3.62 -10.44
CA ALA A 327 0.47 2.24 -10.89
C ALA A 327 1.62 1.38 -10.31
N ASN A 328 2.52 0.89 -11.11
CA ASN A 328 3.68 0.06 -10.80
C ASN A 328 3.39 -1.03 -9.74
N PRO A 329 2.75 -2.17 -10.19
CA PRO A 329 2.37 -2.47 -11.58
C PRO A 329 1.02 -1.85 -11.98
N GLY A 330 0.75 -1.79 -13.27
CA GLY A 330 -0.60 -1.53 -13.76
C GLY A 330 -0.72 -0.47 -14.88
N PRO A 331 -1.93 -0.06 -15.20
CA PRO A 331 -2.21 0.95 -16.22
C PRO A 331 -1.84 2.36 -15.74
N HIS A 332 -1.33 3.19 -16.65
CA HIS A 332 -0.87 4.55 -16.36
C HIS A 332 -1.94 5.62 -16.67
N ASP A 333 -3.22 5.25 -16.67
CA ASP A 333 -4.34 6.15 -17.01
C ASP A 333 -4.57 7.24 -15.96
N THR A 334 -3.98 7.10 -14.77
CA THR A 334 -4.22 7.94 -13.60
C THR A 334 -3.04 8.81 -13.16
N LEU A 335 -1.93 8.78 -13.89
CA LEU A 335 -0.72 9.58 -13.61
C LEU A 335 -0.99 11.10 -13.53
N GLY A 336 -2.08 11.58 -14.15
CA GLY A 336 -2.53 12.97 -14.08
C GLY A 336 -2.80 13.47 -12.65
N PHE A 337 -3.03 12.58 -11.68
CA PHE A 337 -3.15 12.95 -10.26
C PHE A 337 -1.95 13.75 -9.76
N PHE A 338 -0.74 13.39 -10.17
CA PHE A 338 0.46 14.12 -9.76
C PHE A 338 0.55 15.51 -10.41
N ASP A 339 -0.02 15.68 -11.62
CA ASP A 339 -0.14 17.02 -12.23
C ASP A 339 -1.14 17.87 -11.43
N ASP A 340 -2.25 17.27 -10.96
CA ASP A 340 -3.23 17.94 -10.11
C ASP A 340 -2.61 18.33 -8.75
N VAL A 341 -1.78 17.48 -8.13
CA VAL A 341 -1.06 17.80 -6.88
C VAL A 341 -0.13 19.02 -7.06
N ILE A 342 0.62 19.08 -8.16
CA ILE A 342 1.46 20.24 -8.44
C ILE A 342 0.61 21.49 -8.67
N ALA A 343 -0.51 21.39 -9.38
CA ALA A 343 -1.41 22.52 -9.64
C ALA A 343 -2.07 23.08 -8.37
N LEU A 344 -2.29 22.27 -7.32
CA LEU A 344 -2.78 22.77 -6.03
C LEU A 344 -1.86 23.84 -5.42
N THR A 345 -0.54 23.70 -5.58
CA THR A 345 0.43 24.66 -5.03
C THR A 345 0.35 26.01 -5.73
N GLU A 346 0.03 26.02 -7.04
CA GLU A 346 -0.10 27.26 -7.82
C GLU A 346 -1.37 28.04 -7.43
N SER A 347 -2.47 27.34 -7.11
CA SER A 347 -3.72 27.97 -6.70
C SER A 347 -3.63 28.60 -5.30
N ALA A 348 -2.85 28.01 -4.39
CA ALA A 348 -2.60 28.55 -3.06
C ALA A 348 -1.75 29.83 -3.07
N LEU A 349 -0.89 30.00 -4.09
CA LEU A 349 -0.04 31.17 -4.25
C LEU A 349 -0.75 32.34 -4.97
N ALA A 350 -1.92 32.13 -5.59
CA ALA A 350 -2.69 33.20 -6.22
C ALA A 350 -3.33 34.08 -5.13
N PRO A 351 -2.97 35.39 -5.03
CA PRO A 351 -3.62 36.27 -4.06
C PRO A 351 -5.12 36.34 -4.38
N ASN A 352 -5.97 36.15 -3.35
CA ASN A 352 -7.41 36.34 -3.46
C ASN A 352 -7.65 37.66 -4.21
N ALA A 353 -8.08 37.54 -5.48
CA ALA A 353 -8.50 38.69 -6.26
C ALA A 353 -9.88 39.10 -5.74
N ASP A 354 -9.91 40.13 -4.86
CA ASP A 354 -11.11 40.83 -4.42
C ASP A 354 -11.93 41.43 -5.60
#